data_0068927cbb1286963e21f195fd4bcbe7
#
_entry.id   0068927cbb1286963e21f195fd4bcbe7
#
_cell.length_a   1.000
_cell.length_b   1.000
_cell.length_c   1.000
_cell.angle_alpha   90.00
_cell.angle_beta   90.00
_cell.angle_gamma   90.00
#
_symmetry.space_group_name_H-M   'P 1'
#
loop_
_entity.id
_entity.type
_entity.pdbx_description
1 polymer ?
#
loop_
_entity_poly.entity_id
_entity_poly.type
_entity_poly.pdbx_seq_one_letter_code
_entity_poly.pdbx_strand_id
1 'polypeptide(L)'
;MINNKYEIKYILIQVLLTLLIAFIPIYFYLDSSFENQNIKDKMDLKNHAYSVISKIDSFEKENSSIFYYPRSNIYFSGIFDKNNQIIFSLLKKNNLDFFDEFLISKNEICYKNYLNENIFEAKFLVVCKEIDNSQVIYNAIILILSISCFIFLSSFFIIKQSIEPYKRLNQYLDDFLKDAIHELKTPIGVARINVDML
;
A
#
# COMPACT_ATOMS: atom_id res chain seq x y z
N MET A 1 -39.52 -21.99 0.43
CA MET A 1 -38.13 -22.12 0.92
C MET A 1 -37.21 -21.53 -0.15
N ILE A 2 -37.00 -20.21 -0.13
CA ILE A 2 -36.12 -19.53 -1.08
C ILE A 2 -34.69 -19.92 -0.72
N ASN A 3 -34.03 -20.40 -1.73
CA ASN A 3 -32.78 -21.12 -1.66
C ASN A 3 -31.68 -20.19 -1.11
N ASN A 4 -31.30 -20.31 0.15
CA ASN A 4 -30.15 -19.63 0.78
C ASN A 4 -28.89 -19.61 -0.12
N LYS A 5 -28.81 -20.53 -1.05
CA LYS A 5 -27.73 -20.67 -2.03
C LYS A 5 -27.63 -19.48 -3.01
N TYR A 6 -28.76 -18.92 -3.45
CA TYR A 6 -28.76 -17.79 -4.39
C TYR A 6 -28.40 -16.47 -3.67
N GLU A 7 -28.90 -16.27 -2.45
CA GLU A 7 -28.57 -15.09 -1.62
C GLU A 7 -27.05 -15.03 -1.36
N ILE A 8 -26.46 -16.15 -0.94
CA ILE A 8 -25.02 -16.26 -0.69
C ILE A 8 -24.23 -15.97 -1.97
N LYS A 9 -24.69 -16.46 -3.14
CA LYS A 9 -24.02 -16.22 -4.42
C LYS A 9 -24.02 -14.75 -4.80
N TYR A 10 -25.12 -14.02 -4.62
CA TYR A 10 -25.19 -12.58 -4.90
C TYR A 10 -24.29 -11.78 -3.99
N ILE A 11 -24.27 -12.09 -2.69
CA ILE A 11 -23.38 -11.45 -1.70
C ILE A 11 -21.91 -11.68 -2.10
N LEU A 12 -21.55 -12.91 -2.47
CA LEU A 12 -20.19 -13.27 -2.87
C LEU A 12 -19.75 -12.51 -4.12
N ILE A 13 -20.62 -12.42 -5.14
CA ILE A 13 -20.34 -11.66 -6.37
C ILE A 13 -20.17 -10.18 -6.05
N GLN A 14 -21.00 -9.61 -5.21
CA GLN A 14 -20.91 -8.19 -4.82
C GLN A 14 -19.62 -7.91 -4.06
N VAL A 15 -19.28 -8.73 -3.06
CA VAL A 15 -18.02 -8.57 -2.30
C VAL A 15 -16.83 -8.71 -3.22
N LEU A 16 -16.83 -9.66 -4.15
CA LEU A 16 -15.76 -9.84 -5.13
C LEU A 16 -15.62 -8.60 -6.02
N LEU A 17 -16.71 -8.04 -6.51
CA LEU A 17 -16.72 -6.86 -7.38
C LEU A 17 -16.23 -5.62 -6.65
N THR A 18 -16.67 -5.41 -5.41
CA THR A 18 -16.20 -4.27 -4.59
C THR A 18 -14.73 -4.40 -4.23
N LEU A 19 -14.22 -5.60 -3.95
CA LEU A 19 -12.79 -5.85 -3.74
C LEU A 19 -11.97 -5.53 -5.00
N LEU A 20 -12.46 -5.91 -6.17
CA LEU A 20 -11.80 -5.65 -7.45
C LEU A 20 -11.69 -4.14 -7.74
N ILE A 21 -12.78 -3.39 -7.48
CA ILE A 21 -12.78 -1.93 -7.62
C ILE A 21 -11.83 -1.26 -6.61
N ALA A 22 -11.77 -1.76 -5.38
CA ALA A 22 -10.88 -1.23 -4.34
C ALA A 22 -9.39 -1.53 -4.62
N PHE A 23 -9.07 -2.58 -5.37
CA PHE A 23 -7.70 -2.96 -5.70
C PHE A 23 -6.97 -1.88 -6.53
N ILE A 24 -7.66 -1.23 -7.46
CA ILE A 24 -7.08 -0.22 -8.36
C ILE A 24 -6.49 0.97 -7.57
N PRO A 25 -7.26 1.67 -6.71
CA PRO A 25 -6.71 2.80 -5.94
C PRO A 25 -5.65 2.37 -4.93
N ILE A 26 -5.73 1.17 -4.36
CA ILE A 26 -4.69 0.64 -3.47
C ILE A 26 -3.37 0.46 -4.22
N TYR A 27 -3.42 -0.10 -5.43
CA TYR A 27 -2.23 -0.28 -6.26
C TYR A 27 -1.57 1.08 -6.58
N PHE A 28 -2.33 2.07 -7.04
CA PHE A 28 -1.80 3.40 -7.33
C PHE A 28 -1.26 4.11 -6.09
N TYR A 29 -1.91 3.94 -4.94
CA TYR A 29 -1.42 4.49 -3.69
C TYR A 29 -0.07 3.89 -3.29
N LEU A 30 0.08 2.57 -3.40
CA LEU A 30 1.33 1.88 -3.08
C LEU A 30 2.46 2.32 -4.01
N ASP A 31 2.22 2.32 -5.32
CA ASP A 31 3.20 2.74 -6.32
C ASP A 31 3.67 4.17 -6.06
N SER A 32 2.75 5.11 -5.90
CA SER A 32 3.06 6.50 -5.57
C SER A 32 3.79 6.65 -4.22
N SER A 33 3.44 5.85 -3.22
CA SER A 33 4.08 5.91 -1.89
C SER A 33 5.52 5.43 -1.94
N PHE A 34 5.81 4.36 -2.68
CA PHE A 34 7.18 3.88 -2.88
C PHE A 34 8.02 4.87 -3.69
N GLU A 35 7.46 5.47 -4.73
CA GLU A 35 8.13 6.50 -5.51
C GLU A 35 8.45 7.73 -4.66
N ASN A 36 7.49 8.23 -3.89
CA ASN A 36 7.69 9.36 -2.98
C ASN A 36 8.76 9.07 -1.92
N GLN A 37 8.80 7.85 -1.37
CA GLN A 37 9.83 7.44 -0.42
C GLN A 37 11.22 7.44 -1.09
N ASN A 38 11.33 6.93 -2.31
CA ASN A 38 12.58 6.93 -3.08
C ASN A 38 13.07 8.36 -3.38
N ILE A 39 12.16 9.26 -3.77
CA ILE A 39 12.49 10.69 -3.98
C ILE A 39 12.98 11.32 -2.68
N LYS A 40 12.30 11.07 -1.56
CA LYS A 40 12.68 11.57 -0.25
C LYS A 40 14.06 11.06 0.15
N ASP A 41 14.32 9.76 0.01
CA ASP A 41 15.63 9.17 0.33
C ASP A 41 16.77 9.78 -0.50
N LYS A 42 16.54 10.03 -1.79
CA LYS A 42 17.49 10.74 -2.65
C LYS A 42 17.77 12.17 -2.18
N MET A 43 16.71 12.90 -1.80
CA MET A 43 16.86 14.26 -1.28
C MET A 43 17.62 14.30 0.05
N ASP A 44 17.31 13.38 0.96
CA ASP A 44 17.96 13.25 2.25
C ASP A 44 19.47 12.95 2.09
N LEU A 45 19.81 12.05 1.16
CA LEU A 45 21.21 11.75 0.83
C LEU A 45 21.95 12.97 0.26
N LYS A 46 21.33 13.72 -0.65
CA LYS A 46 21.91 14.98 -1.16
C LYS A 46 22.15 15.99 -0.04
N ASN A 47 21.15 16.22 0.80
CA ASN A 47 21.25 17.16 1.91
C ASN A 47 22.34 16.76 2.90
N HIS A 48 22.46 15.47 3.21
CA HIS A 48 23.52 14.98 4.08
C HIS A 48 24.90 15.14 3.43
N ALA A 49 25.04 14.82 2.13
CA ALA A 49 26.28 15.02 1.40
C ALA A 49 26.72 16.50 1.39
N TYR A 50 25.80 17.43 1.14
CA TYR A 50 26.08 18.86 1.21
C TYR A 50 26.48 19.31 2.62
N SER A 51 25.87 18.76 3.66
CA SER A 51 26.27 19.03 5.05
C SER A 51 27.69 18.56 5.35
N VAL A 52 28.10 17.39 4.82
CA VAL A 52 29.47 16.88 4.98
C VAL A 52 30.45 17.75 4.21
N ILE A 53 30.14 18.11 2.97
CA ILE A 53 31.00 18.98 2.12
C ILE A 53 31.17 20.35 2.79
N SER A 54 30.10 20.97 3.27
CA SER A 54 30.17 22.25 3.96
C SER A 54 31.09 22.23 5.20
N LYS A 55 31.12 21.08 5.92
CA LYS A 55 32.05 20.92 7.05
C LYS A 55 33.50 20.74 6.59
N ILE A 56 33.73 20.08 5.47
CA ILE A 56 35.06 19.95 4.87
C ILE A 56 35.55 21.34 4.43
N ASP A 57 34.72 22.13 3.76
CA ASP A 57 35.05 23.47 3.28
C ASP A 57 35.31 24.45 4.47
N SER A 58 34.55 24.35 5.56
CA SER A 58 34.77 25.16 6.75
C SER A 58 36.07 24.80 7.45
N PHE A 59 36.43 23.53 7.52
CA PHE A 59 37.71 23.07 8.07
C PHE A 59 38.90 23.63 7.29
N GLU A 60 38.83 23.64 5.96
CA GLU A 60 39.89 24.23 5.14
C GLU A 60 40.08 25.71 5.43
N LYS A 61 38.98 26.46 5.58
CA LYS A 61 39.04 27.93 5.89
C LYS A 61 39.58 28.23 7.27
N GLU A 62 39.34 27.37 8.25
CA GLU A 62 39.75 27.57 9.65
C GLU A 62 41.21 27.19 9.94
N ASN A 63 41.94 26.59 8.97
CA ASN A 63 43.31 26.12 9.15
C ASN A 63 43.54 25.28 10.42
N SER A 64 42.53 24.55 10.86
CA SER A 64 42.63 23.71 12.04
C SER A 64 43.43 22.44 11.74
N SER A 65 44.15 21.91 12.75
CA SER A 65 45.05 20.77 12.55
C SER A 65 44.33 19.41 12.59
N ILE A 66 43.07 19.35 13.03
CA ILE A 66 42.31 18.09 13.21
C ILE A 66 40.93 18.26 12.62
N PHE A 67 40.58 17.39 11.67
CA PHE A 67 39.24 17.30 11.10
C PHE A 67 38.42 16.25 11.81
N TYR A 68 37.27 16.67 12.40
CA TYR A 68 36.30 15.76 12.98
C TYR A 68 35.23 15.38 11.92
N TYR A 69 35.36 14.21 11.36
CA TYR A 69 34.41 13.72 10.35
C TYR A 69 33.01 13.58 10.95
N PRO A 70 31.96 14.15 10.32
CA PRO A 70 30.59 14.06 10.82
C PRO A 70 30.08 12.62 10.70
N ARG A 71 29.77 12.01 11.85
CA ARG A 71 29.20 10.65 11.91
C ARG A 71 27.69 10.70 12.01
N SER A 72 27.01 9.76 11.40
CA SER A 72 25.57 9.55 11.49
C SER A 72 25.28 8.08 11.75
N ASN A 73 24.18 7.80 12.45
CA ASN A 73 23.70 6.42 12.64
C ASN A 73 22.85 5.94 11.47
N ILE A 74 22.43 6.86 10.58
CA ILE A 74 21.52 6.60 9.47
C ILE A 74 22.29 6.58 8.15
N TYR A 75 23.28 7.49 8.02
CA TYR A 75 24.04 7.67 6.79
C TYR A 75 25.46 7.16 6.97
N PHE A 76 25.88 6.34 6.00
CA PHE A 76 27.25 5.85 5.90
C PHE A 76 27.93 6.61 4.78
N SER A 77 29.12 7.11 5.00
CA SER A 77 29.80 7.91 3.98
C SER A 77 31.26 7.58 3.87
N GLY A 78 31.82 7.83 2.69
CA GLY A 78 33.24 7.61 2.37
C GLY A 78 33.76 8.64 1.40
N ILE A 79 35.06 8.93 1.52
CA ILE A 79 35.81 9.85 0.66
C ILE A 79 36.77 9.03 -0.17
N PHE A 80 36.82 9.31 -1.47
CA PHE A 80 37.60 8.59 -2.47
C PHE A 80 38.47 9.54 -3.28
N ASP A 81 39.62 9.03 -3.74
CA ASP A 81 40.54 9.72 -4.62
C ASP A 81 40.16 9.58 -6.12
N LYS A 82 41.03 10.10 -7.01
CA LYS A 82 40.86 10.04 -8.47
C LYS A 82 40.91 8.61 -9.02
N ASN A 83 41.52 7.67 -8.29
CA ASN A 83 41.74 6.29 -8.69
C ASN A 83 40.71 5.36 -8.07
N ASN A 84 39.63 5.91 -7.45
CA ASN A 84 38.63 5.18 -6.67
C ASN A 84 39.22 4.49 -5.43
N GLN A 85 40.39 4.95 -4.94
CA GLN A 85 40.97 4.48 -3.70
C GLN A 85 40.30 5.17 -2.51
N ILE A 86 40.14 4.40 -1.43
CA ILE A 86 39.51 4.88 -0.23
C ILE A 86 40.48 5.75 0.56
N ILE A 87 40.16 7.02 0.75
CA ILE A 87 40.89 7.89 1.69
C ILE A 87 40.33 7.70 3.09
N PHE A 88 39.01 7.70 3.22
CA PHE A 88 38.28 7.46 4.46
C PHE A 88 36.95 6.79 4.15
N SER A 89 36.54 5.78 4.91
CA SER A 89 35.25 5.13 4.70
C SER A 89 34.62 4.62 6.00
N LEU A 90 33.34 4.94 6.16
CA LEU A 90 32.42 4.33 7.10
C LEU A 90 31.38 3.45 6.37
N LEU A 91 31.57 3.21 5.08
CA LEU A 91 30.66 2.41 4.24
C LEU A 91 30.71 0.95 4.64
N LYS A 92 29.57 0.26 4.59
CA LYS A 92 29.49 -1.19 4.85
C LYS A 92 30.15 -2.03 3.75
N LYS A 93 30.16 -1.51 2.52
CA LYS A 93 30.80 -2.13 1.36
C LYS A 93 31.73 -1.12 0.69
N ASN A 94 32.94 -1.53 0.43
CA ASN A 94 33.99 -0.67 -0.14
C ASN A 94 34.09 -0.76 -1.68
N ASN A 95 33.53 -1.80 -2.30
CA ASN A 95 33.54 -1.97 -3.76
C ASN A 95 32.21 -1.45 -4.31
N LEU A 96 32.20 -0.18 -4.68
CA LEU A 96 31.06 0.48 -5.29
C LEU A 96 31.45 0.92 -6.70
N ASP A 97 30.92 0.22 -7.72
CA ASP A 97 31.03 0.65 -9.12
C ASP A 97 30.00 1.76 -9.36
N PHE A 98 30.47 3.01 -9.29
CA PHE A 98 29.63 4.17 -9.53
C PHE A 98 29.78 4.64 -10.97
N PHE A 99 28.76 4.42 -11.78
CA PHE A 99 28.63 5.00 -13.10
C PHE A 99 27.83 6.30 -13.09
N ASP A 100 26.77 6.35 -12.26
CA ASP A 100 25.82 7.44 -12.18
C ASP A 100 25.86 8.19 -10.83
N GLU A 101 25.11 9.28 -10.75
CA GLU A 101 24.94 10.10 -9.54
C GLU A 101 24.36 9.29 -8.38
N PHE A 102 23.42 8.37 -8.66
CA PHE A 102 22.79 7.49 -7.70
C PHE A 102 22.98 6.02 -8.04
N LEU A 103 23.31 5.21 -7.05
CA LEU A 103 23.31 3.76 -7.11
C LEU A 103 22.21 3.21 -6.20
N ILE A 104 21.25 2.50 -6.78
CA ILE A 104 20.16 1.85 -6.04
C ILE A 104 20.42 0.34 -6.05
N SER A 105 20.65 -0.21 -4.87
CA SER A 105 20.78 -1.66 -4.62
C SER A 105 19.51 -2.17 -3.91
N LYS A 106 19.39 -3.49 -3.69
CA LYS A 106 18.23 -4.08 -3.01
C LYS A 106 17.93 -3.47 -1.63
N ASN A 107 18.98 -3.15 -0.86
CA ASN A 107 18.86 -2.77 0.55
C ASN A 107 19.41 -1.37 0.84
N GLU A 108 20.10 -0.74 -0.10
CA GLU A 108 20.76 0.53 0.12
C GLU A 108 20.67 1.43 -1.11
N ILE A 109 20.61 2.72 -0.86
CA ILE A 109 20.71 3.77 -1.87
C ILE A 109 21.93 4.61 -1.56
N CYS A 110 22.75 4.86 -2.57
CA CYS A 110 23.98 5.64 -2.46
C CYS A 110 23.95 6.83 -3.41
N TYR A 111 24.49 7.94 -2.97
CA TYR A 111 24.66 9.17 -3.70
C TYR A 111 26.11 9.52 -3.79
N LYS A 112 26.60 9.83 -5.00
CA LYS A 112 27.97 10.28 -5.28
C LYS A 112 27.95 11.75 -5.61
N ASN A 113 28.80 12.52 -4.92
CA ASN A 113 29.02 13.93 -5.23
C ASN A 113 30.51 14.20 -5.41
N TYR A 114 30.84 14.97 -6.44
CA TYR A 114 32.22 15.40 -6.68
C TYR A 114 32.56 16.57 -5.76
N LEU A 115 33.78 16.54 -5.23
CA LEU A 115 34.35 17.62 -4.46
C LEU A 115 35.00 18.63 -5.42
N ASN A 116 34.73 19.92 -5.23
CA ASN A 116 35.18 20.96 -6.14
C ASN A 116 36.69 21.26 -6.02
N GLU A 117 37.30 20.94 -4.90
CA GLU A 117 38.70 21.20 -4.61
C GLU A 117 39.40 19.93 -4.15
N ASN A 118 40.72 19.81 -4.42
CA ASN A 118 41.52 18.64 -4.04
C ASN A 118 41.89 18.67 -2.55
N ILE A 119 40.89 18.75 -1.67
CA ILE A 119 41.09 18.64 -0.24
C ILE A 119 41.45 17.19 0.07
N PHE A 120 42.59 16.95 0.70
CA PHE A 120 43.13 15.60 0.99
C PHE A 120 43.30 14.70 -0.23
N GLU A 121 43.56 15.25 -1.45
CA GLU A 121 43.56 14.50 -2.71
C GLU A 121 42.21 13.83 -3.02
N ALA A 122 41.17 14.20 -2.30
CA ALA A 122 39.83 13.66 -2.45
C ALA A 122 39.16 14.19 -3.73
N LYS A 123 38.47 13.30 -4.45
CA LYS A 123 37.76 13.65 -5.67
C LYS A 123 36.25 13.59 -5.49
N PHE A 124 35.74 12.61 -4.78
CA PHE A 124 34.32 12.48 -4.56
C PHE A 124 33.97 11.91 -3.19
N LEU A 125 32.81 12.33 -2.73
CA LEU A 125 32.14 11.85 -1.53
C LEU A 125 31.03 10.88 -1.96
N VAL A 126 30.94 9.75 -1.28
CA VAL A 126 29.84 8.83 -1.40
C VAL A 126 29.07 8.79 -0.09
N VAL A 127 27.75 8.91 -0.16
CA VAL A 127 26.85 8.79 1.01
C VAL A 127 25.83 7.71 0.71
N CYS A 128 25.70 6.73 1.59
CA CYS A 128 24.77 5.63 1.49
C CYS A 128 23.81 5.61 2.68
N LYS A 129 22.58 5.16 2.42
CA LYS A 129 21.54 4.93 3.42
C LYS A 129 20.89 3.58 3.15
N GLU A 130 20.50 2.87 4.21
CA GLU A 130 19.64 1.68 4.06
C GLU A 130 18.22 2.10 3.65
N ILE A 131 17.63 1.36 2.72
CA ILE A 131 16.24 1.57 2.29
C ILE A 131 15.33 1.02 3.38
N ASP A 132 14.58 1.90 4.03
CA ASP A 132 13.57 1.53 5.02
C ASP A 132 12.17 1.83 4.50
N ASN A 133 11.49 0.79 4.06
CA ASN A 133 10.11 0.86 3.56
C ASN A 133 9.07 0.53 4.65
N SER A 134 9.48 0.35 5.90
CA SER A 134 8.60 -0.09 7.00
C SER A 134 7.40 0.83 7.17
N GLN A 135 7.60 2.15 7.06
CA GLN A 135 6.54 3.15 7.17
C GLN A 135 5.51 3.04 6.03
N VAL A 136 5.97 2.82 4.80
CA VAL A 136 5.09 2.64 3.63
C VAL A 136 4.26 1.37 3.80
N ILE A 137 4.89 0.26 4.21
CA ILE A 137 4.23 -1.01 4.44
C ILE A 137 3.20 -0.89 5.58
N TYR A 138 3.54 -0.23 6.68
CA TYR A 138 2.63 -0.02 7.81
C TYR A 138 1.39 0.79 7.39
N ASN A 139 1.57 1.89 6.67
CA ASN A 139 0.47 2.70 6.15
C ASN A 139 -0.41 1.92 5.16
N ALA A 140 0.20 1.07 4.33
CA ALA A 140 -0.52 0.20 3.41
C ALA A 140 -1.40 -0.82 4.14
N ILE A 141 -0.89 -1.43 5.21
CA ILE A 141 -1.66 -2.38 6.03
C ILE A 141 -2.88 -1.69 6.66
N ILE A 142 -2.69 -0.49 7.23
CA ILE A 142 -3.81 0.28 7.82
C ILE A 142 -4.86 0.61 6.76
N LEU A 143 -4.44 1.02 5.56
CA LEU A 143 -5.33 1.35 4.46
C LEU A 143 -6.14 0.13 4.02
N ILE A 144 -5.50 -1.03 3.85
CA ILE A 144 -6.15 -2.29 3.48
C ILE A 144 -7.17 -2.71 4.53
N LEU A 145 -6.82 -2.64 5.83
CA LEU A 145 -7.73 -2.96 6.92
C LEU A 145 -8.94 -2.01 6.96
N SER A 146 -8.72 -0.72 6.75
CA SER A 146 -9.77 0.30 6.70
C SER A 146 -10.76 0.03 5.57
N ILE A 147 -10.27 -0.22 4.35
CA ILE A 147 -11.10 -0.55 3.19
C ILE A 147 -11.85 -1.86 3.41
N SER A 148 -11.21 -2.88 3.94
CA SER A 148 -11.85 -4.17 4.25
C SER A 148 -12.99 -4.02 5.25
N CYS A 149 -12.80 -3.24 6.31
CA CYS A 149 -13.83 -2.92 7.29
C CYS A 149 -15.01 -2.19 6.65
N PHE A 150 -14.73 -1.21 5.78
CA PHE A 150 -15.78 -0.47 5.07
C PHE A 150 -16.61 -1.37 4.13
N ILE A 151 -15.94 -2.27 3.37
CA ILE A 151 -16.63 -3.24 2.52
C ILE A 151 -17.51 -4.16 3.35
N PHE A 152 -17.03 -4.64 4.48
CA PHE A 152 -17.82 -5.50 5.37
C PHE A 152 -19.06 -4.79 5.90
N LEU A 153 -18.93 -3.56 6.40
CA LEU A 153 -20.04 -2.77 6.88
C LEU A 153 -21.06 -2.46 5.78
N SER A 154 -20.60 -2.04 4.60
CA SER A 154 -21.49 -1.74 3.47
C SER A 154 -22.26 -2.98 3.01
N SER A 155 -21.60 -4.14 2.94
CA SER A 155 -22.25 -5.40 2.61
C SER A 155 -23.35 -5.78 3.60
N PHE A 156 -23.11 -5.58 4.90
CA PHE A 156 -24.12 -5.80 5.93
C PHE A 156 -25.35 -4.91 5.75
N PHE A 157 -25.14 -3.62 5.46
CA PHE A 157 -26.25 -2.68 5.22
C PHE A 157 -27.06 -3.06 3.99
N ILE A 158 -26.41 -3.43 2.88
CA ILE A 158 -27.08 -3.81 1.64
C ILE A 158 -27.92 -5.08 1.85
N ILE A 159 -27.40 -6.07 2.57
CA ILE A 159 -28.14 -7.30 2.90
C ILE A 159 -29.42 -6.94 3.65
N LYS A 160 -29.29 -6.13 4.71
CA LYS A 160 -30.44 -5.75 5.54
C LYS A 160 -31.48 -4.94 4.76
N GLN A 161 -31.05 -4.00 3.94
CA GLN A 161 -31.95 -3.09 3.24
C GLN A 161 -32.60 -3.69 1.99
N SER A 162 -31.89 -4.58 1.27
CA SER A 162 -32.37 -5.15 0.00
C SER A 162 -33.04 -6.52 0.17
N ILE A 163 -32.51 -7.39 1.00
CA ILE A 163 -32.98 -8.76 1.10
C ILE A 163 -34.21 -8.89 2.03
N GLU A 164 -34.27 -8.11 3.09
CA GLU A 164 -35.38 -8.18 4.06
C GLU A 164 -36.75 -7.84 3.44
N PRO A 165 -36.90 -6.79 2.59
CA PRO A 165 -38.17 -6.53 1.89
C PRO A 165 -38.59 -7.66 0.94
N TYR A 166 -37.64 -8.29 0.24
CA TYR A 166 -37.96 -9.44 -0.64
C TYR A 166 -38.44 -10.65 0.16
N LYS A 167 -37.89 -10.92 1.33
CA LYS A 167 -38.37 -11.99 2.22
C LYS A 167 -39.80 -11.75 2.69
N ARG A 168 -40.11 -10.53 3.07
CA ARG A 168 -41.46 -10.15 3.44
C ARG A 168 -42.45 -10.31 2.29
N LEU A 169 -42.09 -9.79 1.11
CA LEU A 169 -42.94 -9.91 -0.08
C LEU A 169 -43.22 -11.39 -0.44
N ASN A 170 -42.21 -12.25 -0.38
CA ASN A 170 -42.41 -13.67 -0.64
C ASN A 170 -43.31 -14.35 0.42
N GLN A 171 -43.18 -13.98 1.67
CA GLN A 171 -44.10 -14.45 2.73
C GLN A 171 -45.55 -14.04 2.45
N TYR A 172 -45.76 -12.77 2.06
CA TYR A 172 -47.11 -12.30 1.67
C TYR A 172 -47.65 -13.07 0.45
N LEU A 173 -46.85 -13.35 -0.53
CA LEU A 173 -47.26 -14.14 -1.71
C LEU A 173 -47.60 -15.58 -1.34
N ASP A 174 -46.80 -16.21 -0.49
CA ASP A 174 -47.06 -17.58 0.00
C ASP A 174 -48.36 -17.66 0.81
N ASP A 175 -48.63 -16.71 1.68
CA ASP A 175 -49.82 -16.62 2.47
C ASP A 175 -51.06 -16.33 1.59
N PHE A 176 -50.96 -15.38 0.66
CA PHE A 176 -52.00 -15.09 -0.33
C PHE A 176 -52.36 -16.33 -1.17
N LEU A 177 -51.35 -17.08 -1.65
CA LEU A 177 -51.59 -18.30 -2.44
C LEU A 177 -52.29 -19.40 -1.60
N LYS A 178 -51.91 -19.55 -0.34
CA LYS A 178 -52.58 -20.52 0.56
C LYS A 178 -54.03 -20.16 0.78
N ASP A 179 -54.33 -18.88 1.06
CA ASP A 179 -55.70 -18.41 1.27
C ASP A 179 -56.52 -18.56 -0.03
N ALA A 180 -55.97 -18.19 -1.19
CA ALA A 180 -56.66 -18.38 -2.49
C ALA A 180 -56.96 -19.84 -2.77
N ILE A 181 -56.02 -20.76 -2.48
CA ILE A 181 -56.25 -22.21 -2.66
C ILE A 181 -57.37 -22.70 -1.69
N HIS A 182 -57.38 -22.21 -0.45
CA HIS A 182 -58.43 -22.56 0.52
C HIS A 182 -59.81 -22.07 0.07
N GLU A 183 -59.90 -20.81 -0.40
CA GLU A 183 -61.15 -20.24 -0.91
C GLU A 183 -61.67 -20.97 -2.18
N LEU A 184 -60.76 -21.41 -3.08
CA LEU A 184 -61.10 -22.14 -4.27
C LEU A 184 -61.52 -23.60 -3.98
N LYS A 185 -61.01 -24.21 -2.93
CA LYS A 185 -61.30 -25.59 -2.56
C LYS A 185 -62.78 -25.77 -2.17
N THR A 186 -63.39 -24.78 -1.53
CA THR A 186 -64.79 -24.83 -1.11
C THR A 186 -65.75 -24.88 -2.30
N PRO A 187 -65.74 -23.96 -3.29
CA PRO A 187 -66.65 -24.01 -4.40
C PRO A 187 -66.41 -25.23 -5.31
N ILE A 188 -65.16 -25.67 -5.47
CA ILE A 188 -64.83 -26.87 -6.25
C ILE A 188 -65.39 -28.12 -5.53
N GLY A 189 -65.31 -28.17 -4.20
CA GLY A 189 -65.93 -29.27 -3.43
C GLY A 189 -67.44 -29.34 -3.58
N VAL A 190 -68.11 -28.19 -3.53
CA VAL A 190 -69.56 -28.08 -3.73
C VAL A 190 -69.97 -28.48 -5.16
N ALA A 191 -69.20 -28.01 -6.18
CA ALA A 191 -69.46 -28.39 -7.57
C ALA A 191 -69.32 -29.90 -7.81
N ARG A 192 -68.35 -30.53 -7.18
CA ARG A 192 -68.13 -31.99 -7.27
C ARG A 192 -69.26 -32.76 -6.65
N ILE A 193 -69.75 -32.38 -5.46
CA ILE A 193 -70.88 -33.02 -4.79
C ILE A 193 -72.14 -32.91 -5.66
N ASN A 194 -72.38 -31.77 -6.30
CA ASN A 194 -73.52 -31.59 -7.19
C ASN A 194 -73.46 -32.45 -8.45
N VAL A 195 -72.26 -32.73 -8.97
CA VAL A 195 -72.06 -33.59 -10.14
C VAL A 195 -72.22 -35.06 -9.77
N ASP A 196 -71.81 -35.48 -8.59
CA ASP A 196 -71.92 -36.88 -8.11
C ASP A 196 -73.32 -37.20 -7.66
N MET A 197 -74.29 -36.24 -7.58
CA MET A 197 -75.70 -36.45 -7.26
C MET A 197 -76.61 -36.45 -8.51
N LEU A 198 -76.14 -36.30 -9.73
CA LEU A 198 -76.83 -36.36 -10.97
C LEU A 198 -76.59 -37.74 -11.62
#